data_49376d131df05aec4b8ecf355775a139
#
_entry.id   49376d131df05aec4b8ecf355775a139
#
_cell.length_a   1.000
_cell.length_b   1.000
_cell.length_c   1.000
_cell.angle_alpha   90.00
_cell.angle_beta   90.00
_cell.angle_gamma   90.00
#
_symmetry.space_group_name_H-M   'P 1'
#
loop_
_entity.id
_entity.type
_entity.pdbx_description
1 polymer ?
#
loop_
_entity_poly.entity_id
_entity_poly.type
_entity_poly.pdbx_seq_one_letter_code
_entity_poly.pdbx_strand_id
1 'polypeptide(L)'
;PALGTGIVLQHKDWPLWAFQLMALWCGVGGGNFASSMSNISTFFPKRLQGTALGLNAGLGNFGVTTMQVVIPLVMTVGIFGSFGGESMTLLKDSGWIFGKIAAGTPTWIQNAGFAWLLSLVPLSVLCWMGMNNLKTVSADTGHPLVAFAKITYLYTLAFVPSILGLYLYLPKPTGLGLISMWVAIPLDIASALLVMKLAAFGAMKQNVAKQFEIFGNKHTWSMTALYIVTFGSFIGFSMALPLSMKVIFSVSHVPEAVGLQSRLLHCPNAQSGPA
;
A
#
# COMPACT_ATOMS: atom_id res chain seq x y z
N PRO A 1 -1.17 7.86 -6.92
CA PRO A 1 -1.32 6.40 -6.99
C PRO A 1 -2.73 5.99 -7.45
N ALA A 2 -3.81 6.40 -6.75
CA ALA A 2 -5.18 5.95 -7.03
C ALA A 2 -5.62 6.14 -8.48
N LEU A 3 -5.47 7.35 -9.03
CA LEU A 3 -5.75 7.62 -10.44
C LEU A 3 -4.90 6.77 -11.37
N GLY A 4 -3.59 6.71 -11.13
CA GLY A 4 -2.67 5.93 -11.95
C GLY A 4 -2.99 4.44 -11.94
N THR A 5 -3.34 3.87 -10.78
CA THR A 5 -3.77 2.47 -10.66
C THR A 5 -5.04 2.21 -11.48
N GLY A 6 -6.03 3.12 -11.39
CA GLY A 6 -7.24 3.00 -12.20
C GLY A 6 -6.96 3.00 -13.70
N ILE A 7 -6.10 3.92 -14.17
CA ILE A 7 -5.72 4.02 -15.60
C ILE A 7 -4.95 2.77 -16.05
N VAL A 8 -3.95 2.33 -15.30
CA VAL A 8 -3.14 1.15 -15.67
C VAL A 8 -4.02 -0.11 -15.73
N LEU A 9 -5.00 -0.25 -14.83
CA LEU A 9 -5.93 -1.39 -14.85
C LEU A 9 -6.93 -1.36 -16.01
N GLN A 10 -7.13 -0.22 -16.69
CA GLN A 10 -7.92 -0.16 -17.92
C GLN A 10 -7.19 -0.79 -19.12
N HIS A 11 -5.85 -0.80 -19.09
CA HIS A 11 -5.01 -1.23 -20.19
C HIS A 11 -4.35 -2.57 -19.89
N LYS A 12 -4.97 -3.67 -20.30
CA LYS A 12 -4.46 -5.04 -20.06
C LYS A 12 -3.12 -5.33 -20.73
N ASP A 13 -2.84 -4.63 -21.82
CA ASP A 13 -1.66 -4.86 -22.67
C ASP A 13 -0.43 -4.09 -22.17
N TRP A 14 -0.57 -3.33 -21.10
CA TRP A 14 0.56 -2.61 -20.54
C TRP A 14 1.56 -3.56 -19.91
N PRO A 15 2.87 -3.28 -20.04
CA PRO A 15 3.91 -4.14 -19.52
C PRO A 15 3.86 -4.20 -17.99
N LEU A 16 4.28 -5.33 -17.43
CA LEU A 16 4.26 -5.59 -15.98
C LEU A 16 4.96 -4.50 -15.16
N TRP A 17 6.02 -3.89 -15.68
CA TRP A 17 6.73 -2.82 -14.97
C TRP A 17 5.83 -1.60 -14.67
N ALA A 18 4.82 -1.32 -15.49
CA ALA A 18 3.88 -0.22 -15.24
C ALA A 18 3.03 -0.48 -13.97
N PHE A 19 2.58 -1.71 -13.79
CA PHE A 19 1.86 -2.13 -12.59
C PHE A 19 2.76 -2.10 -11.36
N GLN A 20 4.00 -2.55 -11.51
CA GLN A 20 5.00 -2.51 -10.44
C GLN A 20 5.34 -1.08 -10.01
N LEU A 21 5.46 -0.16 -10.97
CA LEU A 21 5.68 1.26 -10.70
C LEU A 21 4.51 1.88 -9.94
N MET A 22 3.27 1.53 -10.31
CA MET A 22 2.09 2.00 -9.58
C MET A 22 2.04 1.42 -8.17
N ALA A 23 2.37 0.15 -7.99
CA ALA A 23 2.45 -0.49 -6.68
C ALA A 23 3.52 0.19 -5.79
N LEU A 24 4.70 0.48 -6.36
CA LEU A 24 5.75 1.23 -5.67
C LEU A 24 5.25 2.62 -5.24
N TRP A 25 4.57 3.32 -6.14
CA TRP A 25 4.03 4.65 -5.85
C TRP A 25 2.93 4.64 -4.77
N CYS A 26 2.22 3.54 -4.58
CA CYS A 26 1.27 3.39 -3.48
C CYS A 26 1.92 3.51 -2.09
N GLY A 27 3.23 3.20 -1.98
CA GLY A 27 4.02 3.39 -0.76
C GLY A 27 4.05 4.83 -0.25
N VAL A 28 3.88 5.82 -1.13
CA VAL A 28 3.76 7.24 -0.74
C VAL A 28 2.57 7.47 0.22
N GLY A 29 1.45 6.78 -0.02
CA GLY A 29 0.29 6.85 0.88
C GLY A 29 0.60 6.35 2.28
N GLY A 30 1.36 5.23 2.39
CA GLY A 30 1.83 4.72 3.67
C GLY A 30 2.79 5.67 4.39
N GLY A 31 3.70 6.31 3.63
CA GLY A 31 4.62 7.32 4.17
C GLY A 31 3.93 8.54 4.78
N ASN A 32 2.75 8.91 4.28
CA ASN A 32 1.96 10.02 4.85
C ASN A 32 1.46 9.75 6.28
N PHE A 33 1.42 8.51 6.72
CA PHE A 33 1.07 8.16 8.11
C PHE A 33 2.01 8.84 9.11
N ALA A 34 3.32 8.79 8.88
CA ALA A 34 4.30 9.43 9.74
C ALA A 34 4.11 10.96 9.79
N SER A 35 3.79 11.59 8.66
CA SER A 35 3.48 13.02 8.57
C SER A 35 2.24 13.39 9.39
N SER A 36 1.17 12.62 9.31
CA SER A 36 -0.06 12.86 10.08
C SER A 36 0.17 12.72 11.58
N MET A 37 0.93 11.73 12.02
CA MET A 37 1.29 11.53 13.42
C MET A 37 2.12 12.68 13.98
N SER A 38 3.09 13.17 13.22
CA SER A 38 3.90 14.34 13.58
C SER A 38 3.03 15.61 13.70
N ASN A 39 2.12 15.81 12.76
CA ASN A 39 1.19 16.94 12.77
C ASN A 39 0.31 16.93 14.03
N ILE A 40 -0.31 15.79 14.35
CA ILE A 40 -1.13 15.64 15.56
C ILE A 40 -0.31 15.92 16.83
N SER A 41 0.91 15.40 16.90
CA SER A 41 1.80 15.64 18.06
C SER A 41 2.11 17.12 18.26
N THR A 42 2.04 17.92 17.21
CA THR A 42 2.31 19.35 17.24
C THR A 42 1.08 20.17 17.65
N PHE A 43 -0.11 19.79 17.18
CA PHE A 43 -1.34 20.56 17.42
C PHE A 43 -2.04 20.23 18.74
N PHE A 44 -1.82 19.03 19.29
CA PHE A 44 -2.48 18.61 20.52
C PHE A 44 -1.59 18.79 21.77
N PRO A 45 -2.16 19.25 22.89
CA PRO A 45 -1.42 19.33 24.15
C PRO A 45 -0.98 17.93 24.63
N LYS A 46 0.15 17.85 25.32
CA LYS A 46 0.77 16.57 25.75
C LYS A 46 -0.20 15.60 26.41
N ARG A 47 -1.14 16.09 27.23
CA ARG A 47 -2.13 15.25 27.94
C ARG A 47 -3.12 14.55 26.99
N LEU A 48 -3.37 15.10 25.80
CA LEU A 48 -4.32 14.58 24.82
C LEU A 48 -3.64 13.89 23.64
N GLN A 49 -2.32 14.01 23.51
CA GLN A 49 -1.58 13.45 22.37
C GLN A 49 -1.79 11.95 22.23
N GLY A 50 -1.75 11.18 23.33
CA GLY A 50 -1.96 9.73 23.29
C GLY A 50 -3.32 9.37 22.73
N THR A 51 -4.38 10.04 23.17
CA THR A 51 -5.74 9.82 22.65
C THR A 51 -5.85 10.22 21.18
N ALA A 52 -5.32 11.40 20.82
CA ALA A 52 -5.40 11.89 19.45
C ALA A 52 -4.61 10.99 18.46
N LEU A 53 -3.42 10.55 18.84
CA LEU A 53 -2.61 9.62 18.07
C LEU A 53 -3.28 8.25 17.95
N GLY A 54 -3.86 7.75 19.05
CA GLY A 54 -4.58 6.49 19.07
C GLY A 54 -5.83 6.51 18.20
N LEU A 55 -6.61 7.59 18.23
CA LEU A 55 -7.76 7.79 17.35
C LEU A 55 -7.35 7.86 15.88
N ASN A 56 -6.30 8.63 15.57
CA ASN A 56 -5.80 8.74 14.19
C ASN A 56 -5.34 7.38 13.65
N ALA A 57 -4.58 6.63 14.43
CA ALA A 57 -4.12 5.30 14.04
C ALA A 57 -5.28 4.29 13.94
N GLY A 58 -6.18 4.28 14.92
CA GLY A 58 -7.31 3.36 14.96
C GLY A 58 -8.32 3.60 13.83
N LEU A 59 -8.76 4.84 13.66
CA LEU A 59 -9.68 5.21 12.58
C LEU A 59 -9.04 5.05 11.20
N GLY A 60 -7.75 5.36 11.05
CA GLY A 60 -7.02 5.13 9.81
C GLY A 60 -6.98 3.66 9.41
N ASN A 61 -6.74 2.78 10.39
CA ASN A 61 -6.73 1.33 10.15
C ASN A 61 -8.12 0.74 9.88
N PHE A 62 -9.19 1.35 10.40
CA PHE A 62 -10.56 0.98 10.05
C PHE A 62 -10.83 1.12 8.54
N GLY A 63 -10.14 2.04 7.86
CA GLY A 63 -10.19 2.18 6.41
C GLY A 63 -9.81 0.90 5.66
N VAL A 64 -8.87 0.11 6.18
CA VAL A 64 -8.49 -1.18 5.58
C VAL A 64 -9.67 -2.14 5.55
N THR A 65 -10.38 -2.29 6.67
CA THR A 65 -11.57 -3.15 6.77
C THR A 65 -12.69 -2.64 5.88
N THR A 66 -12.93 -1.33 5.88
CA THR A 66 -13.96 -0.70 5.03
C THR A 66 -13.71 -1.00 3.56
N MET A 67 -12.45 -0.89 3.11
CA MET A 67 -12.10 -1.11 1.70
C MET A 67 -12.16 -2.57 1.27
N GLN A 68 -12.00 -3.52 2.17
CA GLN A 68 -12.24 -4.94 1.87
C GLN A 68 -13.71 -5.21 1.49
N VAL A 69 -14.63 -4.37 1.94
CA VAL A 69 -16.05 -4.44 1.57
C VAL A 69 -16.37 -3.55 0.37
N VAL A 70 -15.89 -2.31 0.38
CA VAL A 70 -16.23 -1.30 -0.63
C VAL A 70 -15.62 -1.62 -1.99
N ILE A 71 -14.37 -2.08 -2.05
CA ILE A 71 -13.70 -2.37 -3.33
C ILE A 71 -14.44 -3.45 -4.15
N PRO A 72 -14.77 -4.63 -3.61
CA PRO A 72 -15.56 -5.62 -4.35
C PRO A 72 -16.90 -5.07 -4.83
N LEU A 73 -17.58 -4.26 -4.00
CA LEU A 73 -18.85 -3.63 -4.37
C LEU A 73 -18.70 -2.68 -5.56
N VAL A 74 -17.74 -1.78 -5.51
CA VAL A 74 -17.51 -0.78 -6.56
C VAL A 74 -17.07 -1.43 -7.88
N MET A 75 -16.39 -2.56 -7.81
CA MET A 75 -15.98 -3.33 -9.00
C MET A 75 -17.15 -3.97 -9.74
N THR A 76 -18.29 -4.18 -9.09
CA THR A 76 -19.49 -4.77 -9.73
C THR A 76 -20.42 -3.75 -10.38
N VAL A 77 -20.13 -2.46 -10.24
CA VAL A 77 -21.00 -1.37 -10.72
C VAL A 77 -20.20 -0.42 -11.61
N GLY A 78 -20.76 -0.08 -12.78
CA GLY A 78 -20.16 0.86 -13.72
C GLY A 78 -20.33 2.34 -13.31
N ILE A 79 -19.86 2.70 -12.10
CA ILE A 79 -20.10 4.03 -11.49
C ILE A 79 -19.48 5.18 -12.28
N PHE A 80 -18.35 4.92 -12.95
CA PHE A 80 -17.56 5.98 -13.61
C PHE A 80 -17.93 6.14 -15.12
N GLY A 81 -18.92 5.42 -15.62
CA GLY A 81 -19.37 5.54 -17.02
C GLY A 81 -18.22 5.36 -18.02
N SER A 82 -18.15 6.23 -19.02
CA SER A 82 -17.09 6.21 -20.05
C SER A 82 -15.69 6.44 -19.51
N PHE A 83 -15.54 7.20 -18.42
CA PHE A 83 -14.25 7.39 -17.74
C PHE A 83 -13.75 6.11 -17.07
N GLY A 84 -14.67 5.28 -16.59
CA GLY A 84 -14.36 3.99 -15.99
C GLY A 84 -13.82 2.94 -16.96
N GLY A 85 -13.95 3.15 -18.28
CA GLY A 85 -13.52 2.21 -19.28
C GLY A 85 -14.46 1.00 -19.42
N GLU A 86 -14.05 0.01 -20.23
CA GLU A 86 -14.85 -1.19 -20.51
C GLU A 86 -14.88 -2.16 -19.33
N SER A 87 -16.01 -2.87 -19.21
CA SER A 87 -16.14 -3.96 -18.24
C SER A 87 -15.33 -5.18 -18.68
N MET A 88 -14.85 -5.92 -17.68
CA MET A 88 -14.21 -7.21 -17.88
C MET A 88 -15.11 -8.32 -17.35
N THR A 89 -15.15 -9.45 -18.03
CA THR A 89 -15.92 -10.61 -17.58
C THR A 89 -15.18 -11.37 -16.50
N LEU A 90 -15.86 -11.68 -15.41
CA LEU A 90 -15.32 -12.51 -14.34
C LEU A 90 -15.15 -13.96 -14.85
N LEU A 91 -13.94 -14.50 -14.81
CA LEU A 91 -13.64 -15.84 -15.32
C LEU A 91 -14.10 -16.97 -14.40
N LYS A 92 -14.15 -16.73 -13.08
CA LYS A 92 -14.55 -17.73 -12.06
C LYS A 92 -15.45 -17.08 -11.04
N ASP A 93 -16.32 -17.89 -10.45
CA ASP A 93 -17.15 -17.45 -9.33
C ASP A 93 -16.29 -16.87 -8.19
N SER A 94 -16.69 -15.74 -7.66
CA SER A 94 -16.03 -15.09 -6.53
C SER A 94 -16.99 -14.99 -5.35
N GLY A 95 -16.52 -15.42 -4.18
CA GLY A 95 -17.26 -15.22 -2.94
C GLY A 95 -17.10 -13.77 -2.46
N TRP A 96 -18.19 -13.21 -1.93
CA TRP A 96 -18.23 -11.91 -1.31
C TRP A 96 -19.03 -11.95 -0.01
N ILE A 97 -18.90 -10.91 0.85
CA ILE A 97 -19.59 -10.86 2.16
C ILE A 97 -21.12 -11.01 2.04
N PHE A 98 -21.70 -10.45 0.96
CA PHE A 98 -23.15 -10.48 0.72
C PHE A 98 -23.58 -11.57 -0.27
N GLY A 99 -22.69 -12.51 -0.63
CA GLY A 99 -23.05 -13.60 -1.50
C GLY A 99 -21.97 -14.02 -2.48
N LYS A 100 -22.40 -14.63 -3.57
CA LYS A 100 -21.54 -15.16 -4.61
C LYS A 100 -21.72 -14.34 -5.88
N ILE A 101 -20.63 -13.84 -6.46
CA ILE A 101 -20.64 -13.22 -7.78
C ILE A 101 -20.35 -14.33 -8.80
N ALA A 102 -21.29 -14.57 -9.71
CA ALA A 102 -21.16 -15.62 -10.69
C ALA A 102 -20.11 -15.32 -11.75
N ALA A 103 -19.49 -16.34 -12.31
CA ALA A 103 -18.67 -16.23 -13.49
C ALA A 103 -19.49 -15.62 -14.65
N GLY A 104 -18.85 -14.85 -15.52
CA GLY A 104 -19.53 -14.11 -16.60
C GLY A 104 -20.09 -12.74 -16.20
N THR A 105 -20.14 -12.41 -14.89
CA THR A 105 -20.59 -11.08 -14.43
C THR A 105 -19.63 -9.99 -14.94
N PRO A 106 -20.15 -8.91 -15.53
CA PRO A 106 -19.31 -7.76 -15.91
C PRO A 106 -18.74 -7.08 -14.66
N THR A 107 -17.45 -6.85 -14.66
CA THR A 107 -16.73 -6.24 -13.54
C THR A 107 -15.79 -5.14 -14.04
N TRP A 108 -15.64 -4.08 -13.23
CA TRP A 108 -14.76 -2.95 -13.50
C TRP A 108 -13.62 -2.95 -12.49
N ILE A 109 -12.56 -3.74 -12.72
CA ILE A 109 -11.41 -3.87 -11.82
C ILE A 109 -10.75 -2.52 -11.58
N GLN A 110 -10.69 -1.66 -12.59
CA GLN A 110 -10.15 -0.30 -12.53
C GLN A 110 -10.85 0.59 -11.51
N ASN A 111 -12.13 0.30 -11.17
CA ASN A 111 -12.85 1.03 -10.13
C ASN A 111 -12.22 0.88 -8.74
N ALA A 112 -11.41 -0.16 -8.51
CA ALA A 112 -10.63 -0.30 -7.29
C ALA A 112 -9.66 0.88 -7.07
N GLY A 113 -9.12 1.45 -8.15
CA GLY A 113 -8.31 2.66 -8.10
C GLY A 113 -9.16 3.94 -8.07
N PHE A 114 -10.14 4.04 -8.96
CA PHE A 114 -10.95 5.25 -9.09
C PHE A 114 -11.86 5.55 -7.90
N ALA A 115 -12.32 4.53 -7.18
CA ALA A 115 -13.16 4.71 -5.99
C ALA A 115 -12.52 5.65 -4.95
N TRP A 116 -11.20 5.59 -4.82
CA TRP A 116 -10.46 6.45 -3.91
C TRP A 116 -10.51 7.94 -4.27
N LEU A 117 -10.70 8.27 -5.55
CA LEU A 117 -10.77 9.66 -6.00
C LEU A 117 -11.99 10.38 -5.44
N LEU A 118 -13.09 9.65 -5.24
CA LEU A 118 -14.33 10.20 -4.69
C LEU A 118 -14.14 10.75 -3.27
N SER A 119 -13.22 10.17 -2.51
CA SER A 119 -12.90 10.64 -1.15
C SER A 119 -11.63 11.50 -1.11
N LEU A 120 -10.59 11.13 -1.84
CA LEU A 120 -9.30 11.83 -1.77
C LEU A 120 -9.35 13.25 -2.34
N VAL A 121 -10.11 13.47 -3.44
CA VAL A 121 -10.20 14.81 -4.03
C VAL A 121 -10.92 15.80 -3.10
N PRO A 122 -12.14 15.52 -2.59
CA PRO A 122 -12.78 16.43 -1.65
C PRO A 122 -11.97 16.63 -0.38
N LEU A 123 -11.40 15.56 0.18
CA LEU A 123 -10.57 15.65 1.40
C LEU A 123 -9.33 16.50 1.18
N SER A 124 -8.66 16.40 0.02
CA SER A 124 -7.49 17.23 -0.27
C SER A 124 -7.86 18.71 -0.36
N VAL A 125 -9.02 19.04 -0.94
CA VAL A 125 -9.54 20.41 -0.97
C VAL A 125 -9.86 20.91 0.45
N LEU A 126 -10.56 20.11 1.25
CA LEU A 126 -10.87 20.44 2.64
C LEU A 126 -9.59 20.62 3.49
N CYS A 127 -8.59 19.77 3.30
CA CYS A 127 -7.30 19.91 3.96
C CYS A 127 -6.59 21.20 3.53
N TRP A 128 -6.62 21.52 2.24
CA TRP A 128 -6.02 22.75 1.73
C TRP A 128 -6.67 24.00 2.32
N MET A 129 -7.99 23.99 2.48
CA MET A 129 -8.74 25.13 3.02
C MET A 129 -8.70 25.21 4.55
N GLY A 130 -8.65 24.09 5.24
CA GLY A 130 -8.84 24.01 6.69
C GLY A 130 -7.56 23.82 7.51
N MET A 131 -6.47 23.33 6.90
CA MET A 131 -5.24 23.10 7.63
C MET A 131 -4.39 24.36 7.75
N ASN A 132 -3.88 24.62 8.96
CA ASN A 132 -3.02 25.76 9.25
C ASN A 132 -1.60 25.29 9.56
N ASN A 133 -0.61 26.09 9.14
CA ASN A 133 0.79 25.86 9.48
C ASN A 133 1.15 26.67 10.75
N LEU A 134 1.74 25.99 11.73
CA LEU A 134 2.31 26.67 12.90
C LEU A 134 3.67 27.26 12.54
N LYS A 135 3.79 28.57 12.58
CA LYS A 135 5.04 29.31 12.23
C LYS A 135 6.25 28.88 13.08
N THR A 136 6.00 28.36 14.29
CA THR A 136 7.05 27.92 15.21
C THR A 136 7.64 26.55 14.88
N VAL A 137 6.92 25.74 14.11
CA VAL A 137 7.27 24.31 13.87
C VAL A 137 7.43 24.02 12.38
N SER A 138 6.65 24.68 11.54
CA SER A 138 6.80 24.52 10.09
C SER A 138 8.12 25.17 9.64
N ALA A 139 8.96 24.37 8.95
CA ALA A 139 10.08 24.95 8.23
C ALA A 139 9.55 26.02 7.27
N ASP A 140 10.25 27.13 7.15
CA ASP A 140 9.96 28.08 6.10
C ASP A 140 10.22 27.42 4.74
N THR A 141 9.16 26.91 4.16
CA THR A 141 9.23 26.19 2.87
C THR A 141 9.25 27.14 1.69
N GLY A 142 9.01 28.44 1.91
CA GLY A 142 8.88 29.43 0.86
C GLY A 142 7.68 29.15 -0.06
N HIS A 143 7.88 29.32 -1.36
CA HIS A 143 6.81 29.12 -2.33
C HIS A 143 6.37 27.64 -2.41
N PRO A 144 5.06 27.32 -2.49
CA PRO A 144 4.54 25.95 -2.52
C PRO A 144 5.13 25.06 -3.61
N LEU A 145 5.43 25.61 -4.78
CA LEU A 145 6.09 24.89 -5.87
C LEU A 145 7.52 24.45 -5.51
N VAL A 146 8.25 25.27 -4.77
CA VAL A 146 9.60 24.92 -4.29
C VAL A 146 9.52 23.81 -3.24
N ALA A 147 8.53 23.87 -2.34
CA ALA A 147 8.28 22.80 -1.38
C ALA A 147 7.94 21.50 -2.09
N PHE A 148 7.07 21.55 -3.09
CA PHE A 148 6.70 20.39 -3.90
C PHE A 148 7.93 19.81 -4.64
N ALA A 149 8.75 20.65 -5.25
CA ALA A 149 9.97 20.21 -5.92
C ALA A 149 10.96 19.53 -4.96
N LYS A 150 11.14 20.08 -3.74
CA LYS A 150 11.98 19.48 -2.70
C LYS A 150 11.48 18.12 -2.25
N ILE A 151 10.16 17.98 -2.03
CA ILE A 151 9.54 16.71 -1.66
C ILE A 151 9.69 15.69 -2.78
N THR A 152 9.40 16.08 -4.02
CA THR A 152 9.56 15.22 -5.21
C THR A 152 11.01 14.75 -5.35
N TYR A 153 11.96 15.64 -5.14
CA TYR A 153 13.38 15.28 -5.15
C TYR A 153 13.73 14.24 -4.08
N LEU A 154 13.28 14.42 -2.84
CA LEU A 154 13.50 13.43 -1.77
C LEU A 154 12.85 12.08 -2.07
N TYR A 155 11.65 12.07 -2.63
CA TYR A 155 11.02 10.82 -3.10
C TYR A 155 11.84 10.16 -4.21
N THR A 156 12.33 10.92 -5.17
CA THR A 156 13.18 10.38 -6.24
C THR A 156 14.44 9.74 -5.68
N LEU A 157 15.08 10.37 -4.69
CA LEU A 157 16.25 9.80 -4.01
C LEU A 157 15.96 8.48 -3.28
N ALA A 158 14.74 8.30 -2.78
CA ALA A 158 14.33 7.05 -2.17
C ALA A 158 13.93 6.01 -3.22
N PHE A 159 13.18 6.40 -4.25
CA PHE A 159 12.67 5.48 -5.27
C PHE A 159 13.74 4.90 -6.20
N VAL A 160 14.78 5.66 -6.52
CA VAL A 160 15.84 5.15 -7.41
C VAL A 160 16.53 3.92 -6.83
N PRO A 161 17.01 3.92 -5.57
CA PRO A 161 17.55 2.70 -4.95
C PRO A 161 16.52 1.58 -4.88
N SER A 162 15.26 1.89 -4.52
CA SER A 162 14.18 0.91 -4.39
C SER A 162 13.86 0.22 -5.71
N ILE A 163 13.83 0.94 -6.82
CA ILE A 163 13.66 0.36 -8.16
C ILE A 163 14.84 -0.55 -8.50
N LEU A 164 16.06 -0.13 -8.18
CA LEU A 164 17.25 -0.93 -8.41
C LEU A 164 17.25 -2.21 -7.58
N GLY A 165 16.93 -2.13 -6.29
CA GLY A 165 16.79 -3.27 -5.41
C GLY A 165 15.73 -4.25 -5.89
N LEU A 166 14.58 -3.75 -6.31
CA LEU A 166 13.51 -4.56 -6.88
C LEU A 166 13.95 -5.25 -8.17
N TYR A 167 14.69 -4.57 -9.05
CA TYR A 167 15.22 -5.14 -10.27
C TYR A 167 16.24 -6.26 -10.02
N LEU A 168 17.06 -6.11 -8.99
CA LEU A 168 18.02 -7.15 -8.58
C LEU A 168 17.33 -8.38 -7.99
N TYR A 169 16.19 -8.21 -7.32
CA TYR A 169 15.43 -9.26 -6.68
C TYR A 169 14.51 -10.03 -7.63
N LEU A 170 13.80 -9.34 -8.52
CA LEU A 170 12.79 -9.96 -9.37
C LEU A 170 13.40 -11.00 -10.33
N PRO A 171 12.72 -12.14 -10.54
CA PRO A 171 13.17 -13.14 -11.48
C PRO A 171 13.08 -12.66 -12.94
N LYS A 172 13.87 -13.27 -13.80
CA LYS A 172 13.77 -13.03 -15.25
C LYS A 172 12.35 -13.39 -15.77
N PRO A 173 11.80 -12.65 -16.72
CA PRO A 173 12.40 -11.57 -17.53
C PRO A 173 12.32 -10.17 -16.89
N THR A 174 11.64 -10.01 -15.76
CA THR A 174 11.33 -8.70 -15.17
C THR A 174 12.49 -8.10 -14.39
N GLY A 175 13.41 -8.92 -13.92
CA GLY A 175 14.60 -8.54 -13.17
C GLY A 175 15.75 -9.50 -13.38
N LEU A 176 16.78 -9.43 -12.54
CA LEU A 176 17.98 -10.27 -12.65
C LEU A 176 17.92 -11.53 -11.76
N GLY A 177 17.11 -11.53 -10.70
CA GLY A 177 16.99 -12.65 -9.76
C GLY A 177 18.29 -13.00 -9.03
N LEU A 178 19.14 -12.00 -8.76
CA LEU A 178 20.47 -12.21 -8.19
C LEU A 178 20.46 -12.35 -6.67
N ILE A 179 19.49 -11.78 -5.99
CA ILE A 179 19.42 -11.72 -4.53
C ILE A 179 18.08 -12.23 -4.03
N SER A 180 18.08 -12.79 -2.83
CA SER A 180 16.84 -13.20 -2.17
C SER A 180 16.10 -11.99 -1.57
N MET A 181 14.78 -12.11 -1.36
CA MET A 181 13.95 -11.09 -0.73
C MET A 181 14.50 -10.65 0.64
N TRP A 182 15.00 -11.58 1.43
CA TRP A 182 15.56 -11.33 2.76
C TRP A 182 16.79 -10.43 2.74
N VAL A 183 17.55 -10.43 1.65
CA VAL A 183 18.71 -9.56 1.43
C VAL A 183 18.29 -8.29 0.72
N ALA A 184 17.38 -8.38 -0.24
CA ALA A 184 16.90 -7.23 -1.01
C ALA A 184 16.29 -6.13 -0.13
N ILE A 185 15.39 -6.49 0.79
CA ILE A 185 14.68 -5.50 1.63
C ILE A 185 15.64 -4.70 2.52
N PRO A 186 16.53 -5.32 3.34
CA PRO A 186 17.48 -4.55 4.14
C PRO A 186 18.45 -3.72 3.30
N LEU A 187 18.92 -4.26 2.19
CA LEU A 187 19.83 -3.55 1.28
C LEU A 187 19.16 -2.33 0.66
N ASP A 188 17.89 -2.47 0.27
CA ASP A 188 17.09 -1.40 -0.31
C ASP A 188 16.86 -0.27 0.68
N ILE A 189 16.45 -0.60 1.90
CA ILE A 189 16.28 0.38 2.99
C ILE A 189 17.62 1.09 3.26
N ALA A 190 18.70 0.36 3.42
CA ALA A 190 20.01 0.92 3.71
C ALA A 190 20.52 1.83 2.56
N SER A 191 20.36 1.41 1.30
CA SER A 191 20.76 2.19 0.14
C SER A 191 19.93 3.46 -0.03
N ALA A 192 18.60 3.40 0.17
CA ALA A 192 17.73 4.56 0.12
C ALA A 192 18.11 5.59 1.20
N LEU A 193 18.34 5.16 2.44
CA LEU A 193 18.78 6.02 3.53
C LEU A 193 20.14 6.64 3.24
N LEU A 194 21.08 5.85 2.72
CA LEU A 194 22.42 6.34 2.37
C LEU A 194 22.36 7.39 1.27
N VAL A 195 21.61 7.12 0.19
CA VAL A 195 21.44 8.07 -0.93
C VAL A 195 20.78 9.35 -0.44
N MET A 196 19.74 9.28 0.37
CA MET A 196 19.10 10.47 0.95
C MET A 196 20.08 11.28 1.80
N LYS A 197 20.92 10.63 2.62
CA LYS A 197 21.93 11.29 3.45
C LYS A 197 23.01 11.98 2.63
N LEU A 198 23.46 11.37 1.55
CA LEU A 198 24.56 11.88 0.72
C LEU A 198 24.11 12.94 -0.27
N ALA A 199 22.94 12.76 -0.87
CA ALA A 199 22.46 13.61 -1.95
C ALA A 199 21.54 14.76 -1.48
N ALA A 200 21.15 14.81 -0.21
CA ALA A 200 20.42 15.95 0.31
C ALA A 200 21.32 17.20 0.38
N PHE A 201 20.77 18.35 -0.03
CA PHE A 201 21.50 19.62 -0.05
C PHE A 201 20.70 20.75 0.62
N GLY A 202 21.40 21.85 0.99
CA GLY A 202 20.82 23.04 1.59
C GLY A 202 19.99 22.73 2.86
N ALA A 203 18.82 23.32 2.99
CA ALA A 203 17.92 23.12 4.11
C ALA A 203 17.44 21.65 4.25
N MET A 204 17.33 20.91 3.14
CA MET A 204 16.98 19.49 3.17
C MET A 204 18.04 18.66 3.89
N LYS A 205 19.34 18.96 3.70
CA LYS A 205 20.44 18.28 4.38
C LYS A 205 20.32 18.41 5.90
N GLN A 206 20.01 19.61 6.39
CA GLN A 206 19.81 19.84 7.82
C GLN A 206 18.61 19.08 8.37
N ASN A 207 17.50 19.06 7.64
CA ASN A 207 16.31 18.33 8.03
C ASN A 207 16.54 16.81 8.04
N VAL A 208 17.19 16.29 6.99
CA VAL A 208 17.56 14.87 6.91
C VAL A 208 18.53 14.51 8.06
N ALA A 209 19.54 15.33 8.35
CA ALA A 209 20.47 15.10 9.44
C ALA A 209 19.74 14.99 10.80
N LYS A 210 18.80 15.89 11.09
CA LYS A 210 17.97 15.82 12.31
C LYS A 210 17.15 14.53 12.37
N GLN A 211 16.63 14.06 11.25
CA GLN A 211 15.90 12.79 11.21
C GLN A 211 16.83 11.59 11.49
N PHE A 212 18.08 11.66 11.07
CA PHE A 212 19.05 10.59 11.33
C PHE A 212 19.52 10.55 12.79
N GLU A 213 19.41 11.63 13.59
CA GLU A 213 19.68 11.61 15.01
C GLU A 213 18.80 10.62 15.78
N ILE A 214 17.61 10.31 15.25
CA ILE A 214 16.68 9.36 15.86
C ILE A 214 17.29 7.95 15.99
N PHE A 215 18.19 7.56 15.08
CA PHE A 215 18.84 6.25 15.12
C PHE A 215 19.80 6.09 16.29
N GLY A 216 20.29 7.19 16.89
CA GLY A 216 21.11 7.18 18.11
C GLY A 216 20.32 6.93 19.38
N ASN A 217 18.98 7.02 19.33
CA ASN A 217 18.14 6.87 20.52
C ASN A 217 17.71 5.40 20.70
N LYS A 218 18.09 4.79 21.83
CA LYS A 218 17.73 3.40 22.16
C LYS A 218 16.22 3.15 22.22
N HIS A 219 15.44 4.14 22.64
CA HIS A 219 13.97 4.01 22.69
C HIS A 219 13.35 3.88 21.30
N THR A 220 13.97 4.49 20.30
CA THR A 220 13.52 4.34 18.89
C THR A 220 13.56 2.87 18.45
N TRP A 221 14.65 2.18 18.76
CA TRP A 221 14.80 0.76 18.38
C TRP A 221 13.80 -0.15 19.11
N SER A 222 13.60 0.09 20.43
CA SER A 222 12.61 -0.66 21.19
C SER A 222 11.19 -0.45 20.66
N MET A 223 10.82 0.81 20.38
CA MET A 223 9.51 1.12 19.82
C MET A 223 9.34 0.60 18.39
N THR A 224 10.40 0.64 17.61
CA THR A 224 10.39 0.07 16.24
C THR A 224 10.17 -1.45 16.28
N ALA A 225 10.83 -2.17 17.19
CA ALA A 225 10.62 -3.61 17.35
C ALA A 225 9.17 -3.93 17.75
N LEU A 226 8.60 -3.21 18.71
CA LEU A 226 7.20 -3.33 19.10
C LEU A 226 6.25 -3.04 17.91
N TYR A 227 6.55 -2.01 17.13
CA TYR A 227 5.72 -1.61 16.01
C TYR A 227 5.79 -2.62 14.86
N ILE A 228 6.94 -3.22 14.60
CA ILE A 228 7.10 -4.31 13.63
C ILE A 228 6.18 -5.49 13.99
N VAL A 229 6.15 -5.89 15.27
CA VAL A 229 5.30 -6.99 15.71
C VAL A 229 3.83 -6.62 15.62
N THR A 230 3.41 -5.50 16.19
CA THR A 230 2.00 -5.13 16.28
C THR A 230 1.41 -4.76 14.92
N PHE A 231 2.08 -3.89 14.18
CA PHE A 231 1.60 -3.44 12.88
C PHE A 231 1.82 -4.49 11.78
N GLY A 232 2.92 -5.22 11.84
CA GLY A 232 3.21 -6.35 10.97
C GLY A 232 2.17 -7.47 11.11
N SER A 233 1.78 -7.79 12.33
CA SER A 233 0.69 -8.75 12.59
C SER A 233 -0.63 -8.26 12.03
N PHE A 234 -0.98 -7.00 12.25
CA PHE A 234 -2.20 -6.40 11.72
C PHE A 234 -2.28 -6.50 10.19
N ILE A 235 -1.22 -6.08 9.50
CA ILE A 235 -1.17 -6.17 8.02
C ILE A 235 -1.15 -7.62 7.56
N GLY A 236 -0.35 -8.48 8.19
CA GLY A 236 -0.25 -9.89 7.87
C GLY A 236 -1.61 -10.59 7.97
N PHE A 237 -2.33 -10.40 9.06
CA PHE A 237 -3.68 -10.95 9.20
C PHE A 237 -4.67 -10.34 8.20
N SER A 238 -4.63 -9.03 7.98
CA SER A 238 -5.54 -8.37 7.04
C SER A 238 -5.37 -8.85 5.61
N MET A 239 -4.16 -9.18 5.18
CA MET A 239 -3.85 -9.63 3.82
C MET A 239 -3.91 -11.15 3.67
N ALA A 240 -3.27 -11.88 4.58
CA ALA A 240 -3.11 -13.32 4.46
C ALA A 240 -4.32 -14.11 4.94
N LEU A 241 -5.01 -13.66 6.01
CA LEU A 241 -6.11 -14.42 6.58
C LEU A 241 -7.30 -14.61 5.62
N PRO A 242 -7.78 -13.57 4.89
CA PRO A 242 -8.88 -13.77 3.93
C PRO A 242 -8.52 -14.78 2.84
N LEU A 243 -7.27 -14.75 2.35
CA LEU A 243 -6.79 -15.71 1.36
C LEU A 243 -6.70 -17.12 1.95
N SER A 244 -6.12 -17.27 3.14
CA SER A 244 -6.00 -18.55 3.84
C SER A 244 -7.37 -19.15 4.13
N MET A 245 -8.32 -18.35 4.60
CA MET A 245 -9.70 -18.79 4.82
C MET A 245 -10.34 -19.26 3.52
N LYS A 246 -10.18 -18.52 2.43
CA LYS A 246 -10.70 -18.93 1.12
C LYS A 246 -10.13 -20.29 0.68
N VAL A 247 -8.84 -20.51 0.84
CA VAL A 247 -8.17 -21.77 0.49
C VAL A 247 -8.66 -22.90 1.39
N ILE A 248 -8.66 -22.71 2.72
CA ILE A 248 -9.09 -23.71 3.69
C ILE A 248 -10.55 -24.11 3.45
N PHE A 249 -11.45 -23.16 3.30
CA PHE A 249 -12.87 -23.46 3.06
C PHE A 249 -13.13 -24.06 1.68
N SER A 250 -12.35 -23.72 0.66
CA SER A 250 -12.46 -24.37 -0.65
C SER A 250 -12.02 -25.83 -0.61
N VAL A 251 -11.10 -26.16 0.29
CA VAL A 251 -10.60 -27.53 0.48
C VAL A 251 -11.49 -28.34 1.45
N SER A 252 -12.05 -27.69 2.48
CA SER A 252 -12.85 -28.35 3.53
C SER A 252 -14.33 -28.51 3.17
N HIS A 253 -14.84 -27.82 2.15
CA HIS A 253 -16.22 -27.99 1.67
C HIS A 253 -16.36 -29.24 0.78
N VAL A 254 -16.23 -30.34 1.43
CA VAL A 254 -16.26 -31.66 0.83
C VAL A 254 -17.45 -32.42 1.41
N PRO A 255 -18.40 -32.94 0.59
CA PRO A 255 -19.48 -33.75 1.08
C PRO A 255 -18.96 -34.92 1.91
N GLU A 256 -19.67 -35.24 2.99
CA GLU A 256 -19.31 -36.17 4.07
C GLU A 256 -18.96 -37.62 3.66
N ALA A 257 -19.12 -37.98 2.42
CA ALA A 257 -18.94 -39.36 1.96
C ALA A 257 -17.49 -39.85 1.85
N VAL A 258 -16.51 -38.91 1.92
CA VAL A 258 -15.09 -39.29 1.77
C VAL A 258 -14.26 -38.46 2.73
N GLY A 259 -13.57 -39.15 3.63
CA GLY A 259 -12.76 -38.51 4.68
C GLY A 259 -11.80 -37.47 4.15
N LEU A 260 -11.52 -36.47 4.95
CA LEU A 260 -10.70 -35.31 4.66
C LEU A 260 -9.34 -35.64 3.97
N GLN A 261 -8.81 -36.79 4.34
CA GLN A 261 -7.49 -37.27 3.90
C GLN A 261 -7.48 -37.75 2.44
N SER A 262 -8.57 -38.31 1.94
CA SER A 262 -8.64 -38.78 0.56
C SER A 262 -8.81 -37.68 -0.47
N ARG A 263 -9.23 -36.48 -0.04
CA ARG A 263 -9.44 -35.33 -0.92
C ARG A 263 -8.32 -34.31 -0.91
N LEU A 264 -7.50 -34.26 0.10
CA LEU A 264 -6.21 -33.58 0.04
C LEU A 264 -5.27 -34.21 -0.99
N LEU A 265 -5.49 -35.50 -1.29
CA LEU A 265 -4.75 -36.25 -2.32
C LEU A 265 -5.37 -36.16 -3.72
N HIS A 266 -6.61 -35.65 -3.84
CA HIS A 266 -7.32 -35.46 -5.11
C HIS A 266 -7.53 -33.98 -5.41
N CYS A 267 -6.44 -33.20 -5.52
CA CYS A 267 -6.47 -31.91 -6.21
C CYS A 267 -6.65 -32.18 -7.71
N PRO A 268 -7.78 -31.81 -8.33
CA PRO A 268 -8.00 -32.05 -9.79
C PRO A 268 -6.98 -31.38 -10.69
N ASN A 269 -6.20 -30.44 -10.18
CA ASN A 269 -5.19 -29.69 -10.92
C ASN A 269 -3.76 -30.26 -10.81
N ALA A 270 -3.57 -31.39 -10.11
CA ALA A 270 -2.24 -32.02 -10.04
C ALA A 270 -1.97 -33.03 -11.16
N GLN A 271 -2.96 -33.32 -12.03
CA GLN A 271 -2.84 -34.36 -13.05
C GLN A 271 -3.01 -33.89 -14.51
N SER A 272 -3.05 -32.59 -14.79
CA SER A 272 -2.98 -32.13 -16.18
C SER A 272 -1.64 -31.46 -16.48
N GLY A 273 -0.56 -32.21 -16.32
CA GLY A 273 0.67 -31.99 -17.04
C GLY A 273 0.50 -32.63 -18.43
N PRO A 274 0.90 -31.97 -19.53
CA PRO A 274 0.85 -32.60 -20.85
C PRO A 274 1.79 -33.79 -20.92
N ALA A 275 1.31 -34.91 -21.42
CA ALA A 275 2.12 -35.99 -21.94
C ALA A 275 2.79 -35.56 -23.23
#